data_aea394252a24a3e32da43e70df4cd107
#
_entry.id   aea394252a24a3e32da43e70df4cd107
#
_cell.length_a   1.000
_cell.length_b   1.000
_cell.length_c   1.000
_cell.angle_alpha   90.00
_cell.angle_beta   90.00
_cell.angle_gamma   90.00
#
_symmetry.space_group_name_H-M   'P 1'
#
loop_
_entity.id
_entity.type
_entity.pdbx_description
1 polymer ?
#
loop_
_entity_poly.entity_id
_entity_poly.type
_entity_poly.pdbx_seq_one_letter_code
_entity_poly.pdbx_strand_id
1 'polypeptide(L)'
;MGNADPPSPSPRRSSPPDPSPATELELIRLIRTAVAAGDATGVVMGIGDDTAVLEPTPRARLLATTDLLIEGVHFRRAWATPFDIGWKAMAVNLSDIAAKGGRPRWALVGLALPTPANPADVTALYDGMREAATPHGVIVVGGDTSVSPAGWFVNLTLLGEHDGSPPLRSGAKPGDLIAVTGALGRSAAGLAALEAGRRAESPASEACALAHLRPTARVAEGRWLGAAAGVHAMMDLSDGLSADLGHVCRESGVGARVAVDRVPVDGGAREIARALGAEALAWAIGGGEDYELLLTCDAAEAEALADGLRRATGATLTVIGEIEGLKAGVVFVDAAGHRVAMPAGYEHFRA
;
A
#
# COMPACT_ATOMS: atom_id res chain seq x y z
N MET A 1 -69.12 6.28 -41.27
CA MET A 1 -67.68 6.62 -41.34
C MET A 1 -67.35 7.39 -40.06
N GLY A 2 -66.87 6.69 -39.05
CA GLY A 2 -66.53 7.31 -37.76
C GLY A 2 -65.03 7.63 -37.74
N ASN A 3 -64.70 8.90 -37.57
CA ASN A 3 -63.35 9.35 -37.30
C ASN A 3 -62.98 8.97 -35.87
N ALA A 4 -61.96 8.14 -35.71
CA ALA A 4 -61.35 7.89 -34.41
C ALA A 4 -60.23 8.93 -34.18
N ASP A 5 -60.31 9.64 -33.02
CA ASP A 5 -59.29 10.57 -32.55
C ASP A 5 -57.99 9.82 -32.21
N PRO A 6 -56.82 10.44 -32.46
CA PRO A 6 -55.53 9.83 -32.12
C PRO A 6 -55.31 9.85 -30.59
N PRO A 7 -54.63 8.83 -30.00
CA PRO A 7 -54.41 8.75 -28.58
C PRO A 7 -53.49 9.88 -28.08
N SER A 8 -53.85 10.47 -26.95
CA SER A 8 -53.09 11.50 -26.26
C SER A 8 -51.67 11.03 -25.86
N PRO A 9 -50.64 11.85 -25.96
CA PRO A 9 -49.28 11.46 -25.57
C PRO A 9 -49.19 11.24 -24.05
N SER A 10 -48.64 10.10 -23.64
CA SER A 10 -48.39 9.78 -22.24
C SER A 10 -47.46 10.83 -21.61
N PRO A 11 -47.66 11.19 -20.34
CA PRO A 11 -46.80 12.14 -19.65
C PRO A 11 -45.38 11.57 -19.54
N ARG A 12 -44.39 12.31 -20.06
CA ARG A 12 -42.96 11.99 -19.85
C ARG A 12 -42.68 12.00 -18.36
N ARG A 13 -42.24 10.87 -17.79
CA ARG A 13 -41.66 10.84 -16.45
C ARG A 13 -40.43 11.79 -16.47
N SER A 14 -40.51 12.87 -15.70
CA SER A 14 -39.35 13.72 -15.41
C SER A 14 -38.33 12.87 -14.69
N SER A 15 -37.11 12.75 -15.28
CA SER A 15 -35.96 12.22 -14.57
C SER A 15 -35.77 13.05 -13.29
N PRO A 16 -35.38 12.41 -12.15
CA PRO A 16 -35.04 13.18 -10.97
C PRO A 16 -33.94 14.18 -11.35
N PRO A 17 -33.97 15.41 -10.78
CA PRO A 17 -32.92 16.39 -11.05
C PRO A 17 -31.56 15.79 -10.69
N ASP A 18 -30.60 16.00 -11.57
CA ASP A 18 -29.20 15.66 -11.33
C ASP A 18 -28.79 16.33 -9.99
N PRO A 19 -28.20 15.61 -9.03
CA PRO A 19 -27.85 16.23 -7.76
C PRO A 19 -26.93 17.42 -8.02
N SER A 20 -27.29 18.57 -7.49
CA SER A 20 -26.47 19.77 -7.57
C SER A 20 -25.06 19.46 -7.06
N PRO A 21 -24.00 19.98 -7.70
CA PRO A 21 -22.63 19.74 -7.25
C PRO A 21 -22.49 20.18 -5.79
N ALA A 22 -21.88 19.32 -4.96
CA ALA A 22 -21.72 19.61 -3.55
C ALA A 22 -20.80 20.81 -3.35
N THR A 23 -21.13 21.65 -2.40
CA THR A 23 -20.25 22.71 -1.91
C THR A 23 -19.14 22.11 -1.05
N GLU A 24 -18.03 22.83 -0.89
CA GLU A 24 -16.92 22.44 -0.01
C GLU A 24 -17.40 22.14 1.43
N LEU A 25 -18.28 22.97 1.98
CA LEU A 25 -18.84 22.77 3.33
C LEU A 25 -19.69 21.50 3.43
N GLU A 26 -20.41 21.12 2.39
CA GLU A 26 -21.16 19.87 2.35
C GLU A 26 -20.23 18.66 2.30
N LEU A 27 -19.16 18.73 1.51
CA LEU A 27 -18.14 17.68 1.49
C LEU A 27 -17.45 17.52 2.85
N ILE A 28 -17.05 18.61 3.50
CA ILE A 28 -16.45 18.58 4.85
C ILE A 28 -17.42 17.95 5.87
N ARG A 29 -18.71 18.25 5.81
CA ARG A 29 -19.71 17.62 6.68
C ARG A 29 -19.84 16.11 6.44
N LEU A 30 -19.85 15.68 5.18
CA LEU A 30 -19.85 14.25 4.82
C LEU A 30 -18.62 13.54 5.32
N ILE A 31 -17.43 14.12 5.11
CA ILE A 31 -16.16 13.60 5.59
C ILE A 31 -16.20 13.44 7.11
N ARG A 32 -16.59 14.50 7.84
CA ARG A 32 -16.71 14.45 9.30
C ARG A 32 -17.63 13.32 9.79
N THR A 33 -18.72 13.08 9.08
CA THR A 33 -19.66 11.99 9.41
C THR A 33 -19.03 10.61 9.12
N ALA A 34 -18.34 10.48 8.00
CA ALA A 34 -17.72 9.20 7.60
C ALA A 34 -16.57 8.78 8.54
N VAL A 35 -15.83 9.74 9.13
CA VAL A 35 -14.68 9.45 10.01
C VAL A 35 -15.01 9.46 11.51
N ALA A 36 -16.26 9.78 11.90
CA ALA A 36 -16.66 9.93 13.30
C ALA A 36 -16.66 8.63 14.13
N ALA A 37 -16.41 7.47 13.51
CA ALA A 37 -16.40 6.16 14.18
C ALA A 37 -14.98 5.70 14.48
N GLY A 38 -14.59 5.65 15.75
CA GLY A 38 -13.29 5.11 16.18
C GLY A 38 -13.00 5.41 17.66
N ASP A 39 -12.07 4.67 18.23
CA ASP A 39 -11.51 4.96 19.56
C ASP A 39 -10.64 6.20 19.46
N ALA A 40 -11.14 7.34 19.94
CA ALA A 40 -10.46 8.63 19.88
C ALA A 40 -9.29 8.76 20.89
N THR A 41 -8.68 7.68 21.33
CA THR A 41 -7.56 7.70 22.26
C THR A 41 -6.43 8.60 21.76
N GLY A 42 -6.06 9.59 22.55
CA GLY A 42 -5.02 10.57 22.21
C GLY A 42 -5.46 11.65 21.20
N VAL A 43 -6.75 11.78 20.90
CA VAL A 43 -7.31 12.91 20.14
C VAL A 43 -8.03 13.84 21.11
N VAL A 44 -7.44 15.00 21.36
CA VAL A 44 -8.04 16.08 22.19
C VAL A 44 -9.03 16.88 21.33
N MET A 45 -8.64 17.19 20.10
CA MET A 45 -9.44 17.87 19.08
C MET A 45 -9.15 17.25 17.71
N GLY A 46 -10.18 16.91 16.95
CA GLY A 46 -10.08 16.41 15.59
C GLY A 46 -10.66 17.41 14.58
N ILE A 47 -11.37 16.87 13.55
CA ILE A 47 -11.99 17.68 12.50
C ILE A 47 -13.00 18.67 13.08
N GLY A 48 -12.84 19.94 12.81
CA GLY A 48 -13.76 21.02 13.19
C GLY A 48 -13.11 22.23 13.84
N ASP A 49 -11.80 22.24 13.93
CA ASP A 49 -10.96 23.39 14.32
C ASP A 49 -9.84 23.57 13.30
N ASP A 50 -9.04 24.64 13.40
CA ASP A 50 -7.93 24.94 12.51
C ASP A 50 -6.84 23.87 12.51
N THR A 51 -6.68 23.14 13.63
CA THR A 51 -5.71 22.05 13.77
C THR A 51 -6.29 20.89 14.57
N ALA A 52 -5.81 19.68 14.28
CA ALA A 52 -5.98 18.56 15.23
C ALA A 52 -5.04 18.76 16.43
N VAL A 53 -5.56 18.51 17.63
CA VAL A 53 -4.76 18.51 18.87
C VAL A 53 -4.63 17.07 19.35
N LEU A 54 -3.40 16.57 19.35
CA LEU A 54 -3.07 15.16 19.60
C LEU A 54 -2.23 15.03 20.89
N GLU A 55 -2.48 13.99 21.64
CA GLU A 55 -1.72 13.63 22.83
C GLU A 55 -0.99 12.30 22.61
N PRO A 56 0.29 12.31 22.20
CA PRO A 56 1.08 11.11 21.99
C PRO A 56 1.33 10.35 23.30
N THR A 57 1.53 9.04 23.17
CA THR A 57 1.95 8.21 24.32
C THR A 57 3.25 8.74 24.93
N PRO A 58 3.31 8.97 26.24
CA PRO A 58 4.53 9.48 26.88
C PRO A 58 5.75 8.62 26.57
N ARG A 59 6.84 9.27 26.16
CA ARG A 59 8.13 8.64 25.78
C ARG A 59 8.12 7.80 24.49
N ALA A 60 7.00 7.59 23.82
CA ALA A 60 7.01 6.99 22.50
C ALA A 60 7.68 7.92 21.48
N ARG A 61 8.36 7.34 20.49
CA ARG A 61 8.86 8.08 19.32
C ARG A 61 7.71 8.25 18.35
N LEU A 62 7.54 9.47 17.85
CA LEU A 62 6.58 9.75 16.79
C LEU A 62 7.17 9.32 15.45
N LEU A 63 6.42 8.53 14.70
CA LEU A 63 6.66 8.19 13.30
C LEU A 63 5.75 9.04 12.43
N ALA A 64 6.23 9.49 11.29
CA ALA A 64 5.43 10.24 10.33
C ALA A 64 5.80 9.81 8.92
N THR A 65 4.80 9.55 8.11
CA THR A 65 4.93 9.27 6.69
C THR A 65 3.86 10.00 5.90
N THR A 66 4.07 10.16 4.59
CA THR A 66 3.09 10.75 3.69
C THR A 66 3.27 10.20 2.29
N ASP A 67 2.15 9.80 1.67
CA ASP A 67 2.08 9.36 0.28
C ASP A 67 1.07 10.16 -0.51
N LEU A 68 1.40 10.41 -1.77
CA LEU A 68 0.57 11.10 -2.73
C LEU A 68 0.14 10.15 -3.85
N LEU A 69 -1.15 9.84 -3.93
CA LEU A 69 -1.74 9.08 -5.02
C LEU A 69 -2.32 10.01 -6.07
N ILE A 70 -1.89 9.83 -7.33
CA ILE A 70 -2.29 10.67 -8.47
C ILE A 70 -2.98 9.78 -9.51
N GLU A 71 -4.16 10.21 -9.96
CA GLU A 71 -4.88 9.55 -11.06
C GLU A 71 -4.02 9.50 -12.33
N GLY A 72 -3.98 8.34 -12.97
CA GLY A 72 -3.14 8.10 -14.15
C GLY A 72 -1.71 7.65 -13.84
N VAL A 73 -1.26 7.80 -12.57
CA VAL A 73 0.04 7.31 -12.09
C VAL A 73 -0.14 6.11 -11.16
N HIS A 74 -0.79 6.30 -10.01
CA HIS A 74 -0.92 5.29 -8.97
C HIS A 74 -2.25 4.51 -9.04
N PHE A 75 -3.23 5.04 -9.73
CA PHE A 75 -4.53 4.41 -9.96
C PHE A 75 -5.19 4.95 -11.23
N ARG A 76 -6.14 4.18 -11.78
CA ARG A 76 -7.01 4.62 -12.88
C ARG A 76 -8.45 4.34 -12.52
N ARG A 77 -9.32 5.33 -12.62
CA ARG A 77 -10.76 5.20 -12.33
C ARG A 77 -11.50 4.24 -13.28
N ALA A 78 -10.87 3.83 -14.37
CA ALA A 78 -11.41 2.82 -15.27
C ALA A 78 -11.56 1.43 -14.62
N TRP A 79 -10.76 1.13 -13.58
CA TRP A 79 -10.81 -0.14 -12.85
C TRP A 79 -10.79 -0.03 -11.32
N ALA A 80 -10.42 1.13 -10.78
CA ALA A 80 -10.43 1.41 -9.35
C ALA A 80 -11.67 2.22 -8.98
N THR A 81 -12.47 1.73 -8.04
CA THR A 81 -13.57 2.49 -7.47
C THR A 81 -13.03 3.53 -6.47
N PRO A 82 -13.81 4.57 -6.12
CA PRO A 82 -13.41 5.49 -5.05
C PRO A 82 -13.07 4.77 -3.72
N PHE A 83 -13.79 3.71 -3.39
CA PHE A 83 -13.48 2.87 -2.23
C PHE A 83 -12.08 2.23 -2.33
N ASP A 84 -11.73 1.65 -3.49
CA ASP A 84 -10.40 1.05 -3.72
C ASP A 84 -9.28 2.07 -3.57
N ILE A 85 -9.50 3.30 -4.08
CA ILE A 85 -8.54 4.40 -4.00
C ILE A 85 -8.33 4.80 -2.53
N GLY A 86 -9.40 4.93 -1.76
CA GLY A 86 -9.34 5.25 -0.35
C GLY A 86 -8.63 4.16 0.47
N TRP A 87 -8.95 2.89 0.21
CA TRP A 87 -8.25 1.76 0.81
C TRP A 87 -6.75 1.82 0.53
N LYS A 88 -6.37 1.96 -0.74
CA LYS A 88 -4.96 2.01 -1.16
C LYS A 88 -4.24 3.18 -0.49
N ALA A 89 -4.83 4.38 -0.47
CA ALA A 89 -4.22 5.55 0.16
C ALA A 89 -3.92 5.33 1.65
N MET A 90 -4.78 4.65 2.37
CA MET A 90 -4.53 4.28 3.77
C MET A 90 -3.49 3.16 3.88
N ALA A 91 -3.60 2.12 3.07
CA ALA A 91 -2.78 0.92 3.16
C ALA A 91 -1.29 1.19 2.89
N VAL A 92 -0.96 2.05 1.92
CA VAL A 92 0.44 2.38 1.59
C VAL A 92 1.13 3.08 2.77
N ASN A 93 0.46 4.00 3.43
CA ASN A 93 0.97 4.68 4.62
C ASN A 93 1.04 3.75 5.85
N LEU A 94 0.07 2.82 5.99
CA LEU A 94 0.14 1.77 7.01
C LEU A 94 1.37 0.89 6.82
N SER A 95 1.77 0.62 5.57
CA SER A 95 2.96 -0.16 5.21
C SER A 95 4.24 0.52 5.68
N ASP A 96 4.37 1.82 5.50
CA ASP A 96 5.52 2.60 6.00
C ASP A 96 5.66 2.52 7.52
N ILE A 97 4.53 2.67 8.25
CA ILE A 97 4.54 2.53 9.71
C ILE A 97 4.90 1.10 10.12
N ALA A 98 4.38 0.09 9.40
CA ALA A 98 4.73 -1.31 9.61
C ALA A 98 6.22 -1.57 9.40
N ALA A 99 6.81 -0.99 8.33
CA ALA A 99 8.24 -1.06 8.02
C ALA A 99 9.14 -0.48 9.13
N LYS A 100 8.58 0.31 10.04
CA LYS A 100 9.27 0.84 11.22
C LYS A 100 8.87 0.14 12.52
N GLY A 101 8.12 -0.96 12.44
CA GLY A 101 7.65 -1.68 13.64
C GLY A 101 6.67 -0.86 14.48
N GLY A 102 6.09 0.20 13.92
CA GLY A 102 5.28 1.17 14.61
C GLY A 102 3.82 0.76 14.79
N ARG A 103 3.15 1.46 15.69
CA ARG A 103 1.70 1.45 15.86
C ARG A 103 1.13 2.68 15.15
N PRO A 104 0.38 2.52 14.03
CA PRO A 104 -0.27 3.65 13.37
C PRO A 104 -1.37 4.24 14.28
N ARG A 105 -1.60 5.56 14.18
CA ARG A 105 -2.50 6.27 15.10
C ARG A 105 -3.43 7.26 14.42
N TRP A 106 -2.90 8.27 13.75
CA TRP A 106 -3.66 9.42 13.29
C TRP A 106 -3.33 9.76 11.84
N ALA A 107 -4.36 10.00 11.05
CA ALA A 107 -4.21 10.35 9.65
C ALA A 107 -4.74 11.75 9.33
N LEU A 108 -4.06 12.45 8.42
CA LEU A 108 -4.51 13.68 7.78
C LEU A 108 -4.68 13.40 6.28
N VAL A 109 -5.74 13.90 5.67
CA VAL A 109 -6.06 13.63 4.27
C VAL A 109 -6.15 14.93 3.48
N GLY A 110 -5.25 15.14 2.51
CA GLY A 110 -5.36 16.17 1.49
C GLY A 110 -6.07 15.58 0.26
N LEU A 111 -7.19 16.16 -0.13
CA LEU A 111 -8.01 15.68 -1.24
C LEU A 111 -8.22 16.78 -2.27
N ALA A 112 -7.83 16.56 -3.53
CA ALA A 112 -8.17 17.47 -4.62
C ALA A 112 -8.94 16.72 -5.72
N LEU A 113 -10.13 17.22 -6.07
CA LEU A 113 -11.06 16.60 -7.02
C LEU A 113 -11.44 17.57 -8.12
N PRO A 114 -11.68 17.10 -9.37
CA PRO A 114 -12.24 17.94 -10.42
C PRO A 114 -13.67 18.37 -10.10
N THR A 115 -14.09 19.50 -10.63
CA THR A 115 -15.47 19.99 -10.54
C THR A 115 -16.30 19.42 -11.70
N PRO A 116 -17.55 18.95 -11.46
CA PRO A 116 -18.23 18.83 -10.18
C PRO A 116 -17.75 17.60 -9.38
N ALA A 117 -17.55 17.75 -8.07
CA ALA A 117 -17.27 16.63 -7.19
C ALA A 117 -18.56 15.89 -6.84
N ASN A 118 -18.52 14.55 -6.93
CA ASN A 118 -19.66 13.70 -6.57
C ASN A 118 -19.58 13.33 -5.08
N PRO A 119 -20.55 13.72 -4.25
CA PRO A 119 -20.60 13.37 -2.82
C PRO A 119 -20.51 11.86 -2.53
N ALA A 120 -21.13 11.03 -3.38
CA ALA A 120 -21.10 9.58 -3.22
C ALA A 120 -19.67 9.02 -3.42
N ASP A 121 -18.91 9.57 -4.36
CA ASP A 121 -17.52 9.19 -4.58
C ASP A 121 -16.65 9.56 -3.38
N VAL A 122 -16.83 10.74 -2.80
CA VAL A 122 -16.12 11.18 -1.59
C VAL A 122 -16.46 10.28 -0.41
N THR A 123 -17.74 9.96 -0.21
CA THR A 123 -18.16 9.05 0.85
C THR A 123 -17.50 7.68 0.69
N ALA A 124 -17.55 7.11 -0.52
CA ALA A 124 -16.94 5.81 -0.80
C ALA A 124 -15.41 5.81 -0.62
N LEU A 125 -14.72 6.90 -0.97
CA LEU A 125 -13.28 7.08 -0.74
C LEU A 125 -12.96 6.99 0.76
N TYR A 126 -13.66 7.76 1.59
CA TYR A 126 -13.46 7.75 3.04
C TYR A 126 -13.90 6.43 3.70
N ASP A 127 -14.91 5.76 3.16
CA ASP A 127 -15.30 4.40 3.61
C ASP A 127 -14.17 3.39 3.34
N GLY A 128 -13.50 3.46 2.18
CA GLY A 128 -12.33 2.65 1.89
C GLY A 128 -11.17 2.92 2.84
N MET A 129 -10.85 4.19 3.10
CA MET A 129 -9.84 4.57 4.10
C MET A 129 -10.19 4.04 5.48
N ARG A 130 -11.44 4.21 5.92
CA ARG A 130 -11.92 3.76 7.23
C ARG A 130 -11.84 2.25 7.38
N GLU A 131 -12.23 1.50 6.36
CA GLU A 131 -12.19 0.03 6.41
C GLU A 131 -10.75 -0.49 6.50
N ALA A 132 -9.80 0.10 5.76
CA ALA A 132 -8.38 -0.22 5.88
C ALA A 132 -7.78 0.21 7.24
N ALA A 133 -8.25 1.32 7.82
CA ALA A 133 -7.75 1.89 9.08
C ALA A 133 -8.25 1.15 10.33
N THR A 134 -9.51 0.68 10.31
CA THR A 134 -10.22 0.14 11.49
C THR A 134 -9.47 -1.01 12.20
N PRO A 135 -8.90 -2.02 11.50
CA PRO A 135 -8.17 -3.10 12.17
C PRO A 135 -6.93 -2.64 12.95
N HIS A 136 -6.44 -1.43 12.65
CA HIS A 136 -5.22 -0.87 13.20
C HIS A 136 -5.47 0.27 14.19
N GLY A 137 -6.75 0.65 14.40
CA GLY A 137 -7.14 1.73 15.31
C GLY A 137 -6.72 3.12 14.84
N VAL A 138 -6.57 3.32 13.51
CA VAL A 138 -6.23 4.62 12.93
C VAL A 138 -7.49 5.48 12.80
N ILE A 139 -7.35 6.76 13.13
CA ILE A 139 -8.40 7.77 13.03
C ILE A 139 -7.95 8.87 12.07
N VAL A 140 -8.82 9.27 11.15
CA VAL A 140 -8.64 10.49 10.36
C VAL A 140 -9.02 11.69 11.23
N VAL A 141 -8.05 12.54 11.53
CA VAL A 141 -8.19 13.65 12.48
C VAL A 141 -8.26 15.01 11.84
N GLY A 142 -7.99 15.10 10.54
CA GLY A 142 -7.98 16.36 9.81
C GLY A 142 -7.64 16.17 8.34
N GLY A 143 -7.45 17.29 7.65
CA GLY A 143 -7.06 17.32 6.25
C GLY A 143 -7.45 18.62 5.56
N ASP A 144 -7.33 18.61 4.24
CA ASP A 144 -7.69 19.72 3.38
C ASP A 144 -8.44 19.21 2.15
N THR A 145 -9.35 20.02 1.60
CA THR A 145 -10.12 19.66 0.41
C THR A 145 -10.09 20.81 -0.59
N SER A 146 -9.69 20.53 -1.82
CA SER A 146 -9.54 21.54 -2.86
C SER A 146 -10.04 21.07 -4.22
N VAL A 147 -10.13 22.01 -5.17
CA VAL A 147 -10.43 21.71 -6.57
C VAL A 147 -9.15 21.34 -7.31
N SER A 148 -9.20 20.25 -8.08
CA SER A 148 -8.14 19.86 -9.01
C SER A 148 -8.48 20.30 -10.44
N PRO A 149 -7.51 20.82 -11.21
CA PRO A 149 -7.72 21.16 -12.62
C PRO A 149 -7.90 19.91 -13.50
N ALA A 150 -7.37 18.75 -13.08
CA ALA A 150 -7.47 17.50 -13.81
C ALA A 150 -7.17 16.30 -12.92
N GLY A 151 -8.06 15.30 -12.90
CA GLY A 151 -7.87 14.05 -12.15
C GLY A 151 -7.98 14.21 -10.63
N TRP A 152 -7.89 13.07 -9.95
CA TRP A 152 -7.92 12.98 -8.50
C TRP A 152 -6.51 12.97 -7.93
N PHE A 153 -6.34 13.72 -6.83
CA PHE A 153 -5.13 13.72 -6.01
C PHE A 153 -5.54 13.40 -4.57
N VAL A 154 -4.94 12.36 -4.02
CA VAL A 154 -5.18 11.93 -2.64
C VAL A 154 -3.84 11.85 -1.94
N ASN A 155 -3.57 12.81 -1.06
CA ASN A 155 -2.44 12.78 -0.15
C ASN A 155 -2.92 12.28 1.20
N LEU A 156 -2.21 11.33 1.79
CA LEU A 156 -2.48 10.88 3.16
C LEU A 156 -1.18 10.98 3.95
N THR A 157 -1.24 11.67 5.08
CA THR A 157 -0.16 11.70 6.08
C THR A 157 -0.58 10.85 7.26
N LEU A 158 0.23 9.86 7.63
CA LEU A 158 -0.03 8.98 8.75
C LEU A 158 1.00 9.18 9.85
N LEU A 159 0.51 9.42 11.05
CA LEU A 159 1.30 9.47 12.26
C LEU A 159 1.18 8.14 13.01
N GLY A 160 2.29 7.64 13.49
CA GLY A 160 2.37 6.42 14.30
C GLY A 160 3.30 6.61 15.49
N GLU A 161 3.36 5.61 16.34
CA GLU A 161 4.20 5.61 17.54
C GLU A 161 5.06 4.34 17.61
N HIS A 162 6.25 4.46 18.18
CA HIS A 162 7.13 3.34 18.47
C HIS A 162 7.70 3.48 19.90
N ASP A 163 7.57 2.42 20.69
CA ASP A 163 7.94 2.45 22.12
C ASP A 163 9.46 2.33 22.37
N GLY A 164 10.24 2.03 21.34
CA GLY A 164 11.70 1.84 21.40
C GLY A 164 12.45 2.49 20.26
N SER A 165 13.42 1.78 19.69
CA SER A 165 14.19 2.20 18.52
C SER A 165 13.66 1.51 17.29
N PRO A 166 13.00 2.25 16.36
CA PRO A 166 12.48 1.65 15.13
C PRO A 166 13.62 1.10 14.27
N PRO A 167 13.44 -0.03 13.58
CA PRO A 167 14.40 -0.52 12.60
C PRO A 167 14.51 0.48 11.44
N LEU A 168 15.73 0.78 11.03
CA LEU A 168 16.00 1.71 9.93
C LEU A 168 16.33 0.94 8.64
N ARG A 169 16.40 1.64 7.51
CA ARG A 169 16.99 1.11 6.28
C ARG A 169 18.52 0.95 6.42
N SER A 170 19.14 1.76 7.29
CA SER A 170 20.58 1.74 7.60
C SER A 170 20.85 0.88 8.83
N GLY A 171 21.35 -0.29 8.67
CA GLY A 171 21.66 -1.17 9.81
C GLY A 171 22.11 -2.55 9.39
N ALA A 172 21.97 -2.86 8.10
CA ALA A 172 22.41 -4.11 7.51
C ALA A 172 23.93 -4.27 7.62
N LYS A 173 24.38 -5.50 7.93
CA LYS A 173 25.80 -5.82 8.12
C LYS A 173 26.20 -6.98 7.20
N PRO A 174 27.44 -7.01 6.69
CA PRO A 174 27.95 -8.18 5.98
C PRO A 174 27.78 -9.45 6.80
N GLY A 175 27.22 -10.50 6.20
CA GLY A 175 26.85 -11.76 6.85
C GLY A 175 25.41 -11.83 7.35
N ASP A 176 24.66 -10.72 7.34
CA ASP A 176 23.22 -10.75 7.60
C ASP A 176 22.49 -11.54 6.51
N LEU A 177 21.46 -12.29 6.89
CA LEU A 177 20.53 -12.87 5.93
C LEU A 177 19.48 -11.83 5.50
N ILE A 178 19.11 -11.89 4.23
CA ILE A 178 18.04 -11.09 3.64
C ILE A 178 16.78 -11.94 3.64
N ALA A 179 15.69 -11.43 4.21
CA ALA A 179 14.43 -12.14 4.23
C ALA A 179 13.26 -11.23 3.83
N VAL A 180 12.20 -11.85 3.29
CA VAL A 180 10.96 -11.18 2.93
C VAL A 180 9.77 -11.90 3.55
N THR A 181 8.73 -11.16 3.91
CA THR A 181 7.46 -11.74 4.33
C THR A 181 6.62 -12.16 3.10
N GLY A 182 5.69 -13.08 3.28
CA GLY A 182 4.68 -13.45 2.29
C GLY A 182 5.23 -13.94 0.95
N ALA A 183 4.63 -13.47 -0.15
CA ALA A 183 5.01 -13.80 -1.52
C ALA A 183 4.91 -12.55 -2.42
N LEU A 184 5.80 -12.46 -3.42
CA LEU A 184 6.02 -11.27 -4.24
C LEU A 184 5.45 -11.40 -5.64
N GLY A 185 5.22 -10.26 -6.29
CA GLY A 185 4.76 -10.14 -7.67
C GLY A 185 3.24 -10.19 -7.82
N ARG A 186 2.49 -10.26 -6.72
CA ARG A 186 1.03 -10.36 -6.74
C ARG A 186 0.38 -9.07 -7.24
N SER A 187 0.85 -7.91 -6.78
CA SER A 187 0.34 -6.62 -7.23
C SER A 187 0.65 -6.36 -8.70
N ALA A 188 1.88 -6.60 -9.14
CA ALA A 188 2.28 -6.44 -10.54
C ALA A 188 1.49 -7.35 -11.49
N ALA A 189 1.23 -8.61 -11.09
CA ALA A 189 0.35 -9.51 -11.83
C ALA A 189 -1.09 -8.99 -11.90
N GLY A 190 -1.59 -8.42 -10.80
CA GLY A 190 -2.90 -7.80 -10.74
C GLY A 190 -3.02 -6.61 -11.69
N LEU A 191 -2.03 -5.72 -11.70
CA LEU A 191 -1.95 -4.62 -12.65
C LEU A 191 -1.96 -5.11 -14.10
N ALA A 192 -1.14 -6.11 -14.42
CA ALA A 192 -1.09 -6.71 -15.77
C ALA A 192 -2.44 -7.31 -16.19
N ALA A 193 -3.16 -7.97 -15.26
CA ALA A 193 -4.49 -8.50 -15.53
C ALA A 193 -5.54 -7.38 -15.74
N LEU A 194 -5.46 -6.28 -14.99
CA LEU A 194 -6.31 -5.10 -15.16
C LEU A 194 -6.06 -4.41 -16.50
N GLU A 195 -4.81 -4.21 -16.89
CA GLU A 195 -4.42 -3.60 -18.17
C GLU A 195 -4.83 -4.45 -19.37
N ALA A 196 -4.76 -5.79 -19.24
CA ALA A 196 -5.21 -6.71 -20.25
C ALA A 196 -6.75 -6.90 -20.30
N GLY A 197 -7.51 -6.28 -19.39
CA GLY A 197 -8.95 -6.46 -19.25
C GLY A 197 -9.36 -7.87 -18.78
N ARG A 198 -8.47 -8.58 -18.09
CA ARG A 198 -8.61 -9.99 -17.70
C ARG A 198 -8.89 -10.22 -16.23
N ARG A 199 -9.33 -9.18 -15.52
CA ARG A 199 -9.60 -9.24 -14.07
C ARG A 199 -10.49 -10.42 -13.66
N ALA A 200 -11.57 -10.67 -14.39
CA ALA A 200 -12.59 -11.66 -14.04
C ALA A 200 -12.36 -13.05 -14.70
N GLU A 201 -11.21 -13.31 -15.34
CA GLU A 201 -10.98 -14.56 -16.07
C GLU A 201 -10.75 -15.77 -15.13
N SER A 202 -10.18 -15.55 -13.96
CA SER A 202 -9.98 -16.62 -12.97
C SER A 202 -10.01 -16.06 -11.54
N PRO A 203 -10.18 -16.92 -10.52
CA PRO A 203 -10.05 -16.52 -9.13
C PRO A 203 -8.67 -15.92 -8.81
N ALA A 204 -7.60 -16.39 -9.48
CA ALA A 204 -6.27 -15.85 -9.32
C ALA A 204 -6.16 -14.43 -9.90
N SER A 205 -6.74 -14.17 -11.09
CA SER A 205 -6.78 -12.84 -11.69
C SER A 205 -7.51 -11.83 -10.81
N GLU A 206 -8.68 -12.21 -10.27
CA GLU A 206 -9.44 -11.36 -9.35
C GLU A 206 -8.66 -11.10 -8.05
N ALA A 207 -8.06 -12.13 -7.46
CA ALA A 207 -7.30 -12.00 -6.22
C ALA A 207 -6.04 -11.12 -6.39
N CYS A 208 -5.33 -11.23 -7.51
CA CYS A 208 -4.19 -10.38 -7.82
C CYS A 208 -4.62 -8.94 -8.13
N ALA A 209 -5.71 -8.75 -8.90
CA ALA A 209 -6.27 -7.42 -9.15
C ALA A 209 -6.69 -6.73 -7.85
N LEU A 210 -7.34 -7.46 -6.93
CA LEU A 210 -7.68 -6.92 -5.60
C LEU A 210 -6.43 -6.59 -4.78
N ALA A 211 -5.38 -7.39 -4.84
CA ALA A 211 -4.13 -7.08 -4.14
C ALA A 211 -3.49 -5.78 -4.64
N HIS A 212 -3.58 -5.49 -5.94
CA HIS A 212 -3.14 -4.21 -6.50
C HIS A 212 -4.04 -3.05 -6.08
N LEU A 213 -5.36 -3.23 -6.11
CA LEU A 213 -6.33 -2.18 -5.80
C LEU A 213 -6.48 -1.93 -4.29
N ARG A 214 -6.37 -2.99 -3.49
CA ARG A 214 -6.54 -3.00 -2.03
C ARG A 214 -5.41 -3.76 -1.37
N PRO A 215 -4.18 -3.22 -1.37
CA PRO A 215 -3.05 -3.88 -0.74
C PRO A 215 -3.27 -4.07 0.76
N THR A 216 -2.57 -5.05 1.34
CA THR A 216 -2.61 -5.34 2.77
C THR A 216 -1.28 -4.98 3.41
N ALA A 217 -1.28 -3.98 4.28
CA ALA A 217 -0.10 -3.60 5.04
C ALA A 217 0.23 -4.63 6.13
N ARG A 218 1.50 -4.94 6.32
CA ARG A 218 2.01 -5.92 7.28
C ARG A 218 2.23 -5.33 8.68
N VAL A 219 1.19 -4.66 9.24
CA VAL A 219 1.32 -3.93 10.51
C VAL A 219 1.61 -4.86 11.70
N ALA A 220 0.92 -6.00 11.79
CA ALA A 220 1.14 -6.96 12.87
C ALA A 220 2.54 -7.60 12.78
N GLU A 221 2.94 -7.98 11.58
CA GLU A 221 4.24 -8.53 11.27
C GLU A 221 5.36 -7.53 11.55
N GLY A 222 5.19 -6.28 11.08
CA GLY A 222 6.14 -5.20 11.29
C GLY A 222 6.37 -4.90 12.77
N ARG A 223 5.30 -4.83 13.55
CA ARG A 223 5.38 -4.62 15.01
C ARG A 223 6.12 -5.76 15.71
N TRP A 224 5.86 -6.99 15.31
CA TRP A 224 6.53 -8.15 15.89
C TRP A 224 8.03 -8.16 15.51
N LEU A 225 8.36 -7.97 14.23
CA LEU A 225 9.73 -7.93 13.73
C LEU A 225 10.51 -6.74 14.28
N GLY A 226 9.88 -5.56 14.37
CA GLY A 226 10.51 -4.35 14.90
C GLY A 226 10.85 -4.42 16.39
N ALA A 227 10.23 -5.33 17.13
CA ALA A 227 10.55 -5.61 18.54
C ALA A 227 11.50 -6.81 18.71
N ALA A 228 11.76 -7.59 17.66
CA ALA A 228 12.57 -8.79 17.74
C ALA A 228 14.07 -8.45 17.75
N ALA A 229 14.82 -9.16 18.60
CA ALA A 229 16.27 -9.11 18.55
C ALA A 229 16.78 -9.74 17.23
N GLY A 230 17.91 -9.24 16.73
CA GLY A 230 18.54 -9.76 15.52
C GLY A 230 18.03 -9.17 14.21
N VAL A 231 16.98 -8.36 14.17
CA VAL A 231 16.60 -7.56 13.00
C VAL A 231 17.45 -6.31 12.96
N HIS A 232 18.24 -6.15 11.89
CA HIS A 232 19.21 -5.05 11.76
C HIS A 232 18.71 -3.92 10.87
N ALA A 233 18.04 -4.24 9.75
CA ALA A 233 17.39 -3.25 8.89
C ALA A 233 16.02 -3.78 8.45
N MET A 234 15.07 -2.88 8.23
CA MET A 234 13.73 -3.22 7.74
C MET A 234 13.12 -2.09 6.92
N MET A 235 12.42 -2.45 5.86
CA MET A 235 11.57 -1.59 5.05
C MET A 235 10.43 -2.41 4.42
N ASP A 236 9.45 -1.76 3.83
CA ASP A 236 8.46 -2.42 2.99
C ASP A 236 8.90 -2.51 1.52
N LEU A 237 8.18 -3.30 0.74
CA LEU A 237 8.41 -3.50 -0.70
C LEU A 237 7.35 -2.71 -1.48
N SER A 238 7.68 -1.47 -1.84
CA SER A 238 6.82 -0.53 -2.57
C SER A 238 7.24 -0.36 -4.04
N ASP A 239 8.55 -0.31 -4.33
CA ASP A 239 9.10 -0.11 -5.67
C ASP A 239 9.60 -1.41 -6.31
N GLY A 240 9.55 -2.51 -5.56
CA GLY A 240 10.02 -3.84 -5.95
C GLY A 240 11.34 -4.22 -5.30
N LEU A 241 11.54 -5.52 -5.11
CA LEU A 241 12.68 -6.08 -4.36
C LEU A 241 14.03 -5.53 -4.82
N SER A 242 14.23 -5.35 -6.12
CA SER A 242 15.50 -4.84 -6.68
C SER A 242 15.79 -3.40 -6.24
N ALA A 243 14.79 -2.51 -6.30
CA ALA A 243 14.93 -1.11 -5.92
C ALA A 243 15.06 -0.97 -4.41
N ASP A 244 14.17 -1.62 -3.65
CA ASP A 244 14.06 -1.48 -2.21
C ASP A 244 15.27 -2.07 -1.48
N LEU A 245 15.76 -3.25 -1.90
CA LEU A 245 17.02 -3.80 -1.40
C LEU A 245 18.21 -2.90 -1.74
N GLY A 246 18.17 -2.25 -2.92
CA GLY A 246 19.14 -1.23 -3.30
C GLY A 246 19.18 -0.05 -2.35
N HIS A 247 18.03 0.38 -1.80
CA HIS A 247 17.93 1.41 -0.76
C HIS A 247 18.62 0.93 0.53
N VAL A 248 18.28 -0.28 1.02
CA VAL A 248 18.94 -0.85 2.21
C VAL A 248 20.46 -0.92 2.03
N CYS A 249 20.93 -1.38 0.88
CA CYS A 249 22.34 -1.47 0.60
C CYS A 249 23.06 -0.10 0.62
N ARG A 250 22.45 0.91 0.00
CA ARG A 250 23.02 2.28 -0.03
C ARG A 250 23.06 2.90 1.37
N GLU A 251 21.97 2.83 2.10
CA GLU A 251 21.88 3.44 3.44
C GLU A 251 22.76 2.72 4.48
N SER A 252 23.04 1.44 4.27
CA SER A 252 23.90 0.63 5.15
C SER A 252 25.37 0.58 4.69
N GLY A 253 25.70 1.06 3.49
CA GLY A 253 27.04 0.97 2.93
C GLY A 253 27.51 -0.46 2.63
N VAL A 254 26.61 -1.32 2.16
CA VAL A 254 26.85 -2.75 1.90
C VAL A 254 26.42 -3.16 0.49
N GLY A 255 26.67 -4.39 0.09
CA GLY A 255 26.11 -5.06 -1.08
C GLY A 255 25.19 -6.20 -0.67
N ALA A 256 24.52 -6.81 -1.65
CA ALA A 256 23.60 -7.92 -1.43
C ALA A 256 23.72 -8.97 -2.54
N ARG A 257 23.59 -10.24 -2.15
CA ARG A 257 23.42 -11.37 -3.07
C ARG A 257 22.07 -12.03 -2.82
N VAL A 258 21.22 -12.12 -3.85
CA VAL A 258 19.90 -12.72 -3.81
C VAL A 258 19.87 -13.97 -4.69
N ALA A 259 19.47 -15.11 -4.15
CA ALA A 259 19.24 -16.35 -4.89
C ALA A 259 17.82 -16.31 -5.49
N VAL A 260 17.71 -16.21 -6.82
CA VAL A 260 16.41 -16.01 -7.50
C VAL A 260 15.46 -17.19 -7.33
N ASP A 261 15.97 -18.38 -7.16
CA ASP A 261 15.21 -19.61 -6.89
C ASP A 261 14.59 -19.65 -5.48
N ARG A 262 15.06 -18.80 -4.56
CA ARG A 262 14.51 -18.65 -3.21
C ARG A 262 13.47 -17.55 -3.09
N VAL A 263 13.34 -16.68 -4.09
CA VAL A 263 12.33 -15.60 -4.06
C VAL A 263 10.93 -16.21 -4.06
N PRO A 264 10.09 -15.92 -3.05
CA PRO A 264 8.75 -16.48 -2.95
C PRO A 264 7.79 -15.79 -3.93
N VAL A 265 7.69 -16.32 -5.15
CA VAL A 265 6.78 -15.79 -6.19
C VAL A 265 5.35 -16.25 -5.92
N ASP A 266 4.38 -15.33 -5.95
CA ASP A 266 2.96 -15.61 -5.73
C ASP A 266 2.40 -16.62 -6.76
N GLY A 267 1.53 -17.53 -6.30
CA GLY A 267 0.92 -18.57 -7.14
C GLY A 267 0.02 -18.01 -8.24
N GLY A 268 -0.77 -16.99 -7.92
CA GLY A 268 -1.62 -16.28 -8.89
C GLY A 268 -0.79 -15.50 -9.90
N ALA A 269 0.32 -14.90 -9.48
CA ALA A 269 1.26 -14.25 -10.39
C ALA A 269 1.84 -15.25 -11.40
N ARG A 270 2.17 -16.46 -10.98
CA ARG A 270 2.64 -17.53 -11.91
C ARG A 270 1.56 -17.97 -12.90
N GLU A 271 0.29 -18.01 -12.48
CA GLU A 271 -0.85 -18.35 -13.34
C GLU A 271 -1.06 -17.26 -14.40
N ILE A 272 -1.14 -16.01 -13.98
CA ILE A 272 -1.35 -14.85 -14.87
C ILE A 272 -0.17 -14.70 -15.84
N ALA A 273 1.06 -14.86 -15.37
CA ALA A 273 2.25 -14.78 -16.21
C ALA A 273 2.19 -15.79 -17.37
N ARG A 274 1.82 -17.06 -17.07
CA ARG A 274 1.63 -18.07 -18.11
C ARG A 274 0.53 -17.69 -19.11
N ALA A 275 -0.58 -17.13 -18.64
CA ALA A 275 -1.70 -16.71 -19.51
C ALA A 275 -1.36 -15.49 -20.39
N LEU A 276 -0.43 -14.63 -19.95
CA LEU A 276 0.00 -13.42 -20.66
C LEU A 276 1.33 -13.60 -21.43
N GLY A 277 2.00 -14.74 -21.29
CA GLY A 277 3.34 -14.95 -21.88
C GLY A 277 4.42 -14.09 -21.21
N ALA A 278 4.28 -13.81 -19.91
CA ALA A 278 5.20 -13.00 -19.11
C ALA A 278 5.99 -13.86 -18.10
N GLU A 279 6.95 -13.25 -17.43
CA GLU A 279 7.82 -13.90 -16.46
C GLU A 279 7.43 -13.48 -15.03
N ALA A 280 6.82 -14.37 -14.26
CA ALA A 280 6.36 -14.09 -12.89
C ALA A 280 7.50 -13.69 -11.95
N LEU A 281 8.71 -14.23 -12.14
CA LEU A 281 9.89 -13.85 -11.35
C LEU A 281 10.28 -12.39 -11.60
N ALA A 282 10.13 -11.90 -12.83
CA ALA A 282 10.38 -10.48 -13.15
C ALA A 282 9.41 -9.58 -12.41
N TRP A 283 8.14 -9.96 -12.26
CA TRP A 283 7.16 -9.24 -11.44
C TRP A 283 7.51 -9.29 -9.95
N ALA A 284 7.98 -10.42 -9.43
CA ALA A 284 8.37 -10.55 -8.04
C ALA A 284 9.62 -9.74 -7.65
N ILE A 285 10.51 -9.49 -8.62
CA ILE A 285 11.77 -8.77 -8.36
C ILE A 285 11.64 -7.28 -8.69
N GLY A 286 11.01 -6.94 -9.81
CA GLY A 286 10.92 -5.57 -10.30
C GLY A 286 9.52 -4.95 -10.21
N GLY A 287 8.50 -5.73 -9.86
CA GLY A 287 7.15 -5.22 -9.64
C GLY A 287 7.01 -4.57 -8.28
N GLY A 288 6.40 -3.40 -8.24
CA GLY A 288 6.12 -2.69 -6.99
C GLY A 288 4.76 -3.04 -6.38
N GLU A 289 4.49 -2.38 -5.26
CA GLU A 289 3.21 -2.37 -4.54
C GLU A 289 2.78 -3.71 -3.94
N ASP A 290 3.73 -4.62 -3.63
CA ASP A 290 3.41 -5.84 -2.88
C ASP A 290 3.19 -5.56 -1.38
N TYR A 291 3.81 -4.49 -0.84
CA TYR A 291 3.73 -4.07 0.55
C TYR A 291 4.01 -5.18 1.56
N GLU A 292 4.84 -6.15 1.16
CA GLU A 292 5.50 -7.08 2.06
C GLU A 292 6.67 -6.40 2.77
N LEU A 293 7.22 -7.02 3.81
CA LEU A 293 8.39 -6.50 4.52
C LEU A 293 9.66 -7.17 4.02
N LEU A 294 10.67 -6.35 3.73
CA LEU A 294 12.04 -6.72 3.49
C LEU A 294 12.85 -6.43 4.76
N LEU A 295 13.62 -7.40 5.23
CA LEU A 295 14.49 -7.19 6.38
C LEU A 295 15.85 -7.86 6.20
N THR A 296 16.82 -7.39 6.99
CA THR A 296 18.09 -8.08 7.20
C THR A 296 18.22 -8.48 8.67
N CYS A 297 18.76 -9.66 8.91
CA CYS A 297 18.85 -10.18 10.26
C CYS A 297 20.12 -11.01 10.48
N ASP A 298 20.47 -11.15 11.75
CA ASP A 298 21.54 -12.08 12.16
C ASP A 298 21.23 -13.50 11.64
N ALA A 299 22.21 -14.13 11.01
CA ALA A 299 22.07 -15.47 10.44
C ALA A 299 21.68 -16.53 11.51
N ALA A 300 22.16 -16.36 12.74
CA ALA A 300 21.83 -17.27 13.84
C ALA A 300 20.39 -17.14 14.33
N GLU A 301 19.74 -16.00 14.11
CA GLU A 301 18.37 -15.70 14.57
C GLU A 301 17.30 -15.98 13.49
N ALA A 302 17.69 -16.18 12.23
CA ALA A 302 16.75 -16.23 11.09
C ALA A 302 15.67 -17.31 11.23
N GLU A 303 16.00 -18.51 11.67
CA GLU A 303 15.04 -19.59 11.86
C GLU A 303 14.07 -19.28 13.02
N ALA A 304 14.60 -18.75 14.13
CA ALA A 304 13.79 -18.35 15.28
C ALA A 304 12.83 -17.19 14.92
N LEU A 305 13.28 -16.23 14.10
CA LEU A 305 12.46 -15.14 13.57
C LEU A 305 11.34 -15.67 12.68
N ALA A 306 11.64 -16.59 11.74
CA ALA A 306 10.63 -17.17 10.85
C ALA A 306 9.56 -17.95 11.64
N ASP A 307 9.98 -18.79 12.58
CA ASP A 307 9.06 -19.56 13.42
C ASP A 307 8.26 -18.70 14.39
N GLY A 308 8.90 -17.67 14.96
CA GLY A 308 8.24 -16.72 15.86
C GLY A 308 7.19 -15.89 15.12
N LEU A 309 7.52 -15.34 13.96
CA LEU A 309 6.59 -14.57 13.13
C LEU A 309 5.38 -15.41 12.74
N ARG A 310 5.62 -16.65 12.26
CA ARG A 310 4.53 -17.56 11.88
C ARG A 310 3.60 -17.89 13.06
N ARG A 311 4.13 -18.08 14.25
CA ARG A 311 3.30 -18.30 15.46
C ARG A 311 2.51 -17.07 15.86
N ALA A 312 3.10 -15.88 15.72
CA ALA A 312 2.49 -14.64 16.16
C ALA A 312 1.43 -14.09 15.20
N THR A 313 1.66 -14.21 13.89
CA THR A 313 0.84 -13.55 12.85
C THR A 313 0.30 -14.50 11.78
N GLY A 314 0.84 -15.71 11.68
CA GLY A 314 0.54 -16.66 10.60
C GLY A 314 1.35 -16.40 9.31
N ALA A 315 2.08 -15.29 9.24
CA ALA A 315 2.86 -14.93 8.05
C ALA A 315 4.14 -15.78 7.92
N THR A 316 4.55 -16.01 6.68
CA THR A 316 5.83 -16.66 6.37
C THR A 316 6.94 -15.62 6.28
N LEU A 317 8.14 -15.99 6.68
CA LEU A 317 9.38 -15.25 6.46
C LEU A 317 10.32 -16.15 5.65
N THR A 318 10.73 -15.69 4.47
CA THR A 318 11.57 -16.47 3.55
C THR A 318 12.93 -15.82 3.39
N VAL A 319 13.99 -16.55 3.71
CA VAL A 319 15.38 -16.12 3.45
C VAL A 319 15.68 -16.27 1.97
N ILE A 320 16.04 -15.16 1.33
CA ILE A 320 16.26 -15.06 -0.12
C ILE A 320 17.71 -14.77 -0.49
N GLY A 321 18.57 -14.39 0.47
CA GLY A 321 19.92 -13.99 0.17
C GLY A 321 20.72 -13.62 1.40
N GLU A 322 21.86 -12.96 1.16
CA GLU A 322 22.83 -12.55 2.17
C GLU A 322 23.38 -11.15 1.85
N ILE A 323 23.68 -10.38 2.88
CA ILE A 323 24.36 -9.08 2.78
C ILE A 323 25.87 -9.31 2.63
N GLU A 324 26.44 -8.68 1.61
CA GLU A 324 27.88 -8.74 1.29
C GLU A 324 28.58 -7.40 1.51
N GLY A 325 29.89 -7.36 1.34
CA GLY A 325 30.65 -6.11 1.37
C GLY A 325 30.28 -5.16 0.21
N LEU A 326 30.52 -3.88 0.38
CA LEU A 326 30.10 -2.76 -0.49
C LEU A 326 30.37 -2.93 -2.00
N LYS A 327 31.40 -3.68 -2.38
CA LYS A 327 31.81 -3.81 -3.79
C LYS A 327 30.83 -4.56 -4.70
N ALA A 328 29.85 -5.26 -4.13
CA ALA A 328 28.96 -6.13 -4.91
C ALA A 328 27.78 -5.40 -5.55
N GLY A 329 27.26 -4.31 -4.93
CA GLY A 329 25.92 -3.80 -5.24
C GLY A 329 24.86 -4.85 -4.94
N VAL A 330 23.71 -4.78 -5.58
CA VAL A 330 22.69 -5.85 -5.53
C VAL A 330 22.92 -6.80 -6.69
N VAL A 331 23.17 -8.07 -6.38
CA VAL A 331 23.45 -9.12 -7.36
C VAL A 331 22.44 -10.25 -7.21
N PHE A 332 21.78 -10.59 -8.31
CA PHE A 332 20.91 -11.75 -8.40
C PHE A 332 21.69 -12.92 -8.99
N VAL A 333 21.53 -14.12 -8.40
CA VAL A 333 22.20 -15.34 -8.84
C VAL A 333 21.25 -16.50 -8.99
N ASP A 334 21.50 -17.38 -9.96
CA ASP A 334 20.82 -18.66 -10.13
C ASP A 334 21.33 -19.72 -9.13
N ALA A 335 20.73 -20.90 -9.14
CA ALA A 335 21.12 -22.03 -8.28
C ALA A 335 22.58 -22.49 -8.49
N ALA A 336 23.20 -22.19 -9.66
CA ALA A 336 24.60 -22.48 -9.93
C ALA A 336 25.54 -21.34 -9.50
N GLY A 337 25.00 -20.23 -9.00
CA GLY A 337 25.76 -19.06 -8.56
C GLY A 337 26.11 -18.09 -9.70
N HIS A 338 25.59 -18.26 -10.91
CA HIS A 338 25.81 -17.34 -12.01
C HIS A 338 24.93 -16.11 -11.85
N ARG A 339 25.48 -14.95 -12.21
CA ARG A 339 24.71 -13.69 -12.20
C ARG A 339 23.59 -13.72 -13.23
N VAL A 340 22.40 -13.28 -12.81
CA VAL A 340 21.21 -13.15 -13.66
C VAL A 340 20.81 -11.68 -13.72
N ALA A 341 20.50 -11.19 -14.92
CA ALA A 341 19.97 -9.85 -15.07
C ALA A 341 18.50 -9.84 -14.64
N MET A 342 18.14 -8.90 -13.75
CA MET A 342 16.77 -8.73 -13.25
C MET A 342 16.29 -7.29 -13.46
N PRO A 343 14.95 -7.05 -13.51
CA PRO A 343 14.41 -5.69 -13.59
C PRO A 343 14.87 -4.81 -12.44
N ALA A 344 15.02 -3.52 -12.73
CA ALA A 344 15.54 -2.54 -11.76
C ALA A 344 14.51 -2.05 -10.73
N GLY A 345 13.25 -2.43 -10.82
CA GLY A 345 12.17 -1.86 -10.02
C GLY A 345 11.65 -0.53 -10.58
N TYR A 346 10.62 0.00 -9.92
CA TYR A 346 10.00 1.26 -10.33
C TYR A 346 10.84 2.46 -9.87
N GLU A 347 10.86 3.51 -10.67
CA GLU A 347 11.54 4.76 -10.33
C GLU A 347 10.77 5.92 -10.98
N HIS A 348 10.29 6.87 -10.18
CA HIS A 348 9.69 8.10 -10.67
C HIS A 348 10.72 8.92 -11.48
N PHE A 349 10.26 9.63 -12.50
CA PHE A 349 11.09 10.48 -13.39
C PHE A 349 12.13 9.74 -14.24
N ARG A 350 12.11 8.43 -14.28
CA ARG A 350 12.90 7.66 -15.23
C ARG A 350 12.15 7.58 -16.56
N ALA A 351 12.76 8.10 -17.64
CA ALA A 351 12.20 8.08 -19.01
C ALA A 351 12.33 6.68 -19.63
#